data_52fc87135abdba024787a8d0b98c11ba
#
_entry.id   52fc87135abdba024787a8d0b98c11ba
#
_cell.length_a   1.000
_cell.length_b   1.000
_cell.length_c   1.000
_cell.angle_alpha   90.00
_cell.angle_beta   90.00
_cell.angle_gamma   90.00
#
_symmetry.space_group_name_H-M   'P 1'
#
loop_
_entity.id
_entity.type
_entity.pdbx_description
1 polymer ?
#
loop_
_entity_poly.entity_id
_entity_poly.type
_entity_poly.pdbx_seq_one_letter_code
_entity_poly.pdbx_strand_id
1 'polypeptide(L)'
;MTGAHVSGPALFARYAYPPNELGYCGADDPSALLRQAAGTVTEQDRGRAQQFDGAWPYLEALARAAGVDDPLDPRVIEAYWLGGSLLDSVNSEELVAHLRHEFGTRNDGGLLPDLDGRDRALAHHSFHVLAVYPWVRLLRKHGAVPLSILQNCRIRWGEVREIGDEYAEVESSPLAFDGNRLTRGPNEIEQVRWNVDGIPLAPAPVRGNVVALHWDWLCDSISVKQAEALDHAEEAALEIVNLRLRERRM
;
A
#
# COMPACT_ATOMS: atom_id res chain seq x y z
N MET A 1 1.65 -28.69 -5.03
CA MET A 1 0.24 -28.31 -4.93
C MET A 1 0.12 -26.97 -5.64
N THR A 2 -0.55 -26.93 -6.79
CA THR A 2 -0.78 -25.68 -7.55
C THR A 2 -1.69 -24.81 -6.70
N GLY A 3 -1.14 -23.76 -6.08
CA GLY A 3 -1.93 -22.76 -5.36
C GLY A 3 -3.01 -22.21 -6.28
N ALA A 4 -4.25 -22.15 -5.81
CA ALA A 4 -5.33 -21.50 -6.53
C ALA A 4 -4.90 -20.05 -6.80
N HIS A 5 -4.85 -19.66 -8.09
CA HIS A 5 -4.56 -18.28 -8.46
C HIS A 5 -5.66 -17.38 -7.90
N VAL A 6 -5.30 -16.49 -6.99
CA VAL A 6 -6.20 -15.44 -6.48
C VAL A 6 -6.53 -14.51 -7.63
N SER A 7 -7.80 -14.20 -7.83
CA SER A 7 -8.21 -13.23 -8.85
C SER A 7 -7.75 -11.82 -8.47
N GLY A 8 -7.49 -10.97 -9.47
CA GLY A 8 -7.08 -9.59 -9.23
C GLY A 8 -8.05 -8.80 -8.34
N PRO A 9 -9.38 -8.87 -8.59
CA PRO A 9 -10.36 -8.25 -7.69
C PRO A 9 -10.26 -8.73 -6.23
N ALA A 10 -10.11 -10.04 -5.99
CA ALA A 10 -9.97 -10.56 -4.64
C ALA A 10 -8.65 -10.11 -3.99
N LEU A 11 -7.54 -10.13 -4.74
CA LEU A 11 -6.26 -9.63 -4.27
C LEU A 11 -6.33 -8.13 -3.94
N PHE A 12 -6.97 -7.33 -4.79
CA PHE A 12 -7.19 -5.91 -4.52
C PHE A 12 -7.95 -5.71 -3.20
N ALA A 13 -9.02 -6.45 -3.00
CA ALA A 13 -9.87 -6.33 -1.81
C ALA A 13 -9.13 -6.65 -0.51
N ARG A 14 -8.19 -7.60 -0.50
CA ARG A 14 -7.38 -7.95 0.68
C ARG A 14 -6.64 -6.73 1.25
N TYR A 15 -6.09 -5.91 0.38
CA TYR A 15 -5.33 -4.72 0.79
C TYR A 15 -6.21 -3.49 0.92
N ALA A 16 -7.31 -3.41 0.17
CA ALA A 16 -8.21 -2.26 0.16
C ALA A 16 -9.19 -2.26 1.36
N TYR A 17 -9.52 -3.44 1.90
CA TYR A 17 -10.47 -3.59 3.01
C TYR A 17 -10.06 -2.85 4.28
N PRO A 18 -8.81 -2.94 4.79
CA PRO A 18 -8.45 -2.32 6.07
C PRO A 18 -8.72 -0.81 6.15
N PRO A 19 -8.26 0.03 5.22
CA PRO A 19 -8.58 1.45 5.25
C PRO A 19 -10.06 1.74 4.93
N ASN A 20 -10.75 0.88 4.16
CA ASN A 20 -12.15 1.04 3.85
C ASN A 20 -13.04 0.77 5.07
N GLU A 21 -12.74 -0.27 5.86
CA GLU A 21 -13.41 -0.58 7.12
C GLU A 21 -13.37 0.62 8.09
N LEU A 22 -12.27 1.37 8.07
CA LEU A 22 -12.06 2.55 8.90
C LEU A 22 -12.64 3.84 8.29
N GLY A 23 -13.23 3.77 7.10
CA GLY A 23 -13.83 4.92 6.42
C GLY A 23 -12.82 5.90 5.80
N TYR A 24 -11.56 5.49 5.56
CA TYR A 24 -10.54 6.36 4.97
C TYR A 24 -10.63 6.45 3.45
N CYS A 25 -11.03 5.38 2.77
CA CYS A 25 -11.11 5.37 1.30
C CYS A 25 -12.05 4.28 0.77
N GLY A 26 -12.49 4.45 -0.49
CA GLY A 26 -13.33 3.48 -1.19
C GLY A 26 -14.83 3.66 -0.92
N ALA A 27 -15.61 2.62 -1.22
CA ALA A 27 -17.07 2.61 -1.11
C ALA A 27 -17.55 2.50 0.34
N ASP A 28 -18.80 2.91 0.58
CA ASP A 28 -19.47 2.87 1.89
C ASP A 28 -19.90 1.47 2.36
N ASP A 29 -19.50 0.38 1.66
CA ASP A 29 -19.82 -1.01 2.01
C ASP A 29 -18.57 -1.87 2.23
N PRO A 30 -17.93 -1.81 3.42
CA PRO A 30 -16.77 -2.65 3.72
C PRO A 30 -17.08 -4.15 3.68
N SER A 31 -18.32 -4.55 3.97
CA SER A 31 -18.71 -5.97 3.98
C SER A 31 -18.63 -6.60 2.59
N ALA A 32 -18.85 -5.82 1.54
CA ALA A 32 -18.67 -6.29 0.17
C ALA A 32 -17.21 -6.58 -0.16
N LEU A 33 -16.28 -5.72 0.28
CA LEU A 33 -14.84 -5.95 0.13
C LEU A 33 -14.36 -7.16 0.92
N LEU A 34 -14.87 -7.36 2.13
CA LEU A 34 -14.52 -8.53 2.92
C LEU A 34 -14.91 -9.83 2.21
N ARG A 35 -16.15 -9.89 1.68
CA ARG A 35 -16.59 -11.04 0.87
C ARG A 35 -15.77 -11.23 -0.41
N GLN A 36 -15.39 -10.15 -1.05
CA GLN A 36 -14.55 -10.15 -2.24
C GLN A 36 -13.14 -10.66 -1.92
N ALA A 37 -12.53 -10.22 -0.82
CA ALA A 37 -11.24 -10.72 -0.33
C ALA A 37 -11.27 -12.24 -0.06
N ALA A 38 -12.38 -12.73 0.49
CA ALA A 38 -12.64 -14.16 0.70
C ALA A 38 -12.93 -14.96 -0.58
N GLY A 39 -12.91 -14.31 -1.77
CA GLY A 39 -13.04 -14.97 -3.07
C GLY A 39 -14.41 -14.87 -3.74
N THR A 40 -15.38 -14.15 -3.17
CA THR A 40 -16.67 -13.89 -3.82
C THR A 40 -16.53 -12.75 -4.83
N VAL A 41 -16.24 -13.08 -6.08
CA VAL A 41 -16.08 -12.09 -7.16
C VAL A 41 -17.41 -11.86 -7.89
N THR A 42 -17.74 -10.59 -8.15
CA THR A 42 -18.97 -10.13 -8.80
C THR A 42 -18.66 -9.13 -9.92
N GLU A 43 -19.63 -8.87 -10.81
CA GLU A 43 -19.49 -7.84 -11.85
C GLU A 43 -19.33 -6.40 -11.28
N GLN A 44 -19.72 -6.19 -10.04
CA GLN A 44 -19.65 -4.87 -9.39
C GLN A 44 -18.26 -4.55 -8.82
N ASP A 45 -17.35 -5.54 -8.73
CA ASP A 45 -16.05 -5.38 -8.08
C ASP A 45 -15.15 -4.36 -8.75
N ARG A 46 -15.22 -4.26 -10.09
CA ARG A 46 -14.53 -3.21 -10.83
C ARG A 46 -15.01 -1.81 -10.42
N GLY A 47 -16.33 -1.62 -10.34
CA GLY A 47 -16.92 -0.34 -9.93
C GLY A 47 -16.55 0.03 -8.47
N ARG A 48 -16.39 -0.98 -7.59
CA ARG A 48 -15.91 -0.74 -6.22
C ARG A 48 -14.44 -0.32 -6.20
N ALA A 49 -13.58 -1.00 -6.98
CA ALA A 49 -12.17 -0.66 -7.07
C ALA A 49 -11.94 0.76 -7.62
N GLN A 50 -12.78 1.20 -8.56
CA GLN A 50 -12.75 2.56 -9.11
C GLN A 50 -13.06 3.65 -8.07
N GLN A 51 -13.74 3.32 -6.98
CA GLN A 51 -14.02 4.27 -5.89
C GLN A 51 -12.82 4.50 -4.95
N PHE A 52 -11.73 3.75 -5.17
CA PHE A 52 -10.46 4.02 -4.50
C PHE A 52 -9.65 5.03 -5.31
N ASP A 53 -10.06 6.29 -5.26
CA ASP A 53 -9.45 7.40 -6.00
C ASP A 53 -7.92 7.43 -5.87
N GLY A 54 -7.39 7.06 -4.70
CA GLY A 54 -5.96 7.03 -4.43
C GLY A 54 -5.21 5.85 -5.08
N ALA A 55 -5.91 4.80 -5.51
CA ALA A 55 -5.30 3.60 -6.11
C ALA A 55 -5.53 3.53 -7.62
N TRP A 56 -6.73 3.85 -8.07
CA TRP A 56 -7.16 3.59 -9.44
C TRP A 56 -6.25 4.19 -10.52
N PRO A 57 -5.78 5.45 -10.44
CA PRO A 57 -4.87 6.02 -11.43
C PRO A 57 -3.56 5.26 -11.60
N TYR A 58 -3.05 4.68 -10.51
CA TYR A 58 -1.83 3.86 -10.56
C TYR A 58 -2.08 2.52 -11.24
N LEU A 59 -3.23 1.89 -10.97
CA LEU A 59 -3.60 0.63 -11.61
C LEU A 59 -3.74 0.81 -13.14
N GLU A 60 -4.32 1.92 -13.58
CA GLU A 60 -4.41 2.26 -15.01
C GLU A 60 -3.04 2.50 -15.63
N ALA A 61 -2.13 3.19 -14.93
CA ALA A 61 -0.77 3.42 -15.41
C ALA A 61 0.02 2.10 -15.52
N LEU A 62 -0.11 1.21 -14.52
CA LEU A 62 0.52 -0.11 -14.52
C LEU A 62 -0.05 -1.02 -15.61
N ALA A 63 -1.38 -1.07 -15.79
CA ALA A 63 -2.02 -1.87 -16.83
C ALA A 63 -1.53 -1.44 -18.22
N ARG A 64 -1.46 -0.14 -18.46
CA ARG A 64 -0.93 0.43 -19.71
C ARG A 64 0.52 0.04 -19.94
N ALA A 65 1.38 0.14 -18.92
CA ALA A 65 2.79 -0.25 -18.99
C ALA A 65 2.97 -1.76 -19.20
N ALA A 66 2.08 -2.58 -18.62
CA ALA A 66 2.07 -4.03 -18.79
C ALA A 66 1.49 -4.49 -20.13
N GLY A 67 0.85 -3.60 -20.90
CA GLY A 67 0.14 -3.96 -22.12
C GLY A 67 -1.09 -4.86 -21.87
N VAL A 68 -1.78 -4.66 -20.74
CA VAL A 68 -3.02 -5.38 -20.40
C VAL A 68 -4.20 -4.41 -20.32
N ASP A 69 -5.38 -4.90 -20.73
CA ASP A 69 -6.57 -4.06 -20.78
C ASP A 69 -7.26 -3.89 -19.43
N ASP A 70 -7.03 -4.83 -18.50
CA ASP A 70 -7.70 -4.82 -17.20
C ASP A 70 -6.79 -4.30 -16.08
N PRO A 71 -7.07 -3.12 -15.49
CA PRO A 71 -6.37 -2.62 -14.30
C PRO A 71 -6.47 -3.55 -13.08
N LEU A 72 -7.42 -4.48 -13.06
CA LEU A 72 -7.54 -5.52 -12.03
C LEU A 72 -6.84 -6.83 -12.40
N ASP A 73 -5.99 -6.85 -13.43
CA ASP A 73 -5.10 -8.00 -13.67
C ASP A 73 -4.26 -8.30 -12.41
N PRO A 74 -4.16 -9.56 -11.96
CA PRO A 74 -3.42 -9.90 -10.73
C PRO A 74 -1.99 -9.36 -10.69
N ARG A 75 -1.30 -9.30 -11.86
CA ARG A 75 0.07 -8.76 -11.96
C ARG A 75 0.13 -7.26 -11.70
N VAL A 76 -0.90 -6.53 -12.14
CA VAL A 76 -1.04 -5.08 -11.90
C VAL A 76 -1.30 -4.84 -10.41
N ILE A 77 -2.21 -5.60 -9.82
CA ILE A 77 -2.55 -5.49 -8.41
C ILE A 77 -1.36 -5.83 -7.52
N GLU A 78 -0.64 -6.92 -7.84
CA GLU A 78 0.57 -7.30 -7.09
C GLU A 78 1.63 -6.20 -7.17
N ALA A 79 1.90 -5.66 -8.36
CA ALA A 79 2.87 -4.58 -8.54
C ALA A 79 2.51 -3.32 -7.75
N TYR A 80 1.23 -2.95 -7.71
CA TYR A 80 0.78 -1.77 -6.97
C TYR A 80 0.96 -1.92 -5.45
N TRP A 81 0.64 -3.10 -4.89
CA TRP A 81 0.68 -3.33 -3.44
C TRP A 81 2.04 -3.82 -2.92
N LEU A 82 2.71 -4.70 -3.68
CA LEU A 82 3.93 -5.38 -3.24
C LEU A 82 5.18 -4.99 -4.04
N GLY A 83 5.01 -4.36 -5.19
CA GLY A 83 6.14 -3.98 -6.03
C GLY A 83 6.54 -5.06 -7.05
N GLY A 84 7.76 -4.96 -7.55
CA GLY A 84 8.32 -5.88 -8.54
C GLY A 84 8.69 -5.21 -9.86
N SER A 85 9.17 -6.01 -10.80
CA SER A 85 9.76 -5.50 -12.06
C SER A 85 8.79 -4.72 -12.97
N LEU A 86 7.47 -4.88 -12.78
CA LEU A 86 6.49 -4.11 -13.55
C LEU A 86 6.57 -2.63 -13.25
N LEU A 87 6.98 -2.23 -12.03
CA LEU A 87 7.19 -0.82 -11.68
C LEU A 87 8.23 -0.14 -12.59
N ASP A 88 9.26 -0.88 -13.03
CA ASP A 88 10.32 -0.36 -13.90
C ASP A 88 9.82 -0.06 -15.33
N SER A 89 8.69 -0.60 -15.72
CA SER A 89 8.08 -0.38 -17.03
C SER A 89 7.26 0.93 -17.09
N VAL A 90 6.95 1.54 -15.94
CA VAL A 90 6.19 2.79 -15.86
C VAL A 90 7.12 3.98 -16.02
N ASN A 91 6.84 4.84 -16.99
CA ASN A 91 7.58 6.09 -17.14
C ASN A 91 7.25 7.05 -15.99
N SER A 92 8.27 7.43 -15.23
CA SER A 92 8.11 8.27 -14.03
C SER A 92 7.56 9.68 -14.34
N GLU A 93 7.99 10.32 -15.43
CA GLU A 93 7.52 11.67 -15.79
C GLU A 93 6.05 11.64 -16.22
N GLU A 94 5.67 10.64 -17.01
CA GLU A 94 4.26 10.41 -17.41
C GLU A 94 3.38 10.09 -16.20
N LEU A 95 3.89 9.29 -15.27
CA LEU A 95 3.19 9.00 -14.02
C LEU A 95 2.95 10.28 -13.21
N VAL A 96 3.98 11.09 -12.99
CA VAL A 96 3.84 12.37 -12.24
C VAL A 96 2.83 13.29 -12.93
N ALA A 97 2.88 13.40 -14.27
CA ALA A 97 1.94 14.21 -15.04
C ALA A 97 0.49 13.69 -14.87
N HIS A 98 0.31 12.37 -14.96
CA HIS A 98 -0.98 11.72 -14.75
C HIS A 98 -1.52 11.95 -13.32
N LEU A 99 -0.70 11.73 -12.29
CA LEU A 99 -1.08 11.95 -10.90
C LEU A 99 -1.42 13.43 -10.61
N ARG A 100 -0.69 14.36 -11.23
CA ARG A 100 -1.03 15.80 -11.12
C ARG A 100 -2.37 16.14 -11.76
N HIS A 101 -2.71 15.48 -12.87
CA HIS A 101 -4.02 15.65 -13.50
C HIS A 101 -5.12 15.14 -12.56
N GLU A 102 -4.97 13.95 -12.01
CA GLU A 102 -5.97 13.30 -11.15
C GLU A 102 -6.12 13.96 -9.77
N PHE A 103 -5.00 14.35 -9.15
CA PHE A 103 -4.97 14.83 -7.77
C PHE A 103 -4.71 16.33 -7.62
N GLY A 104 -4.34 17.05 -8.69
CA GLY A 104 -3.79 18.40 -8.62
C GLY A 104 -4.70 19.43 -7.94
N THR A 105 -6.01 19.25 -7.96
CA THR A 105 -6.98 20.14 -7.29
C THR A 105 -7.33 19.70 -5.85
N ARG A 106 -6.97 18.45 -5.49
CA ARG A 106 -7.33 17.82 -4.20
C ARG A 106 -6.15 17.73 -3.23
N ASN A 107 -4.92 18.05 -3.69
CA ASN A 107 -3.70 17.63 -3.00
C ASN A 107 -2.80 18.80 -2.59
N ASP A 108 -3.35 19.80 -1.92
CA ASP A 108 -2.62 21.00 -1.45
C ASP A 108 -1.54 20.70 -0.39
N GLY A 109 -1.42 19.47 0.08
CA GLY A 109 -0.54 19.11 1.19
C GLY A 109 0.57 18.11 0.89
N GLY A 110 0.51 17.35 -0.23
CA GLY A 110 1.51 16.35 -0.57
C GLY A 110 2.76 16.91 -1.27
N LEU A 111 3.74 16.05 -1.57
CA LEU A 111 4.96 16.44 -2.28
C LEU A 111 4.78 16.49 -3.80
N LEU A 112 3.67 16.01 -4.33
CA LEU A 112 3.41 15.90 -5.77
C LEU A 112 3.68 17.19 -6.56
N PRO A 113 3.35 18.40 -6.08
CA PRO A 113 3.69 19.65 -6.76
C PRO A 113 5.19 19.92 -6.85
N ASP A 114 5.96 19.39 -5.89
CA ASP A 114 7.41 19.63 -5.80
C ASP A 114 8.25 18.57 -6.54
N LEU A 115 7.63 17.46 -6.99
CA LEU A 115 8.34 16.43 -7.75
C LEU A 115 8.77 16.97 -9.11
N ASP A 116 9.94 16.58 -9.58
CA ASP A 116 10.45 16.95 -10.89
C ASP A 116 11.12 15.74 -11.58
N GLY A 117 11.69 15.93 -12.77
CA GLY A 117 12.32 14.85 -13.54
C GLY A 117 13.51 14.15 -12.86
N ARG A 118 13.97 14.62 -11.70
CA ARG A 118 14.98 13.93 -10.88
C ARG A 118 14.38 12.89 -9.95
N ASP A 119 13.07 12.98 -9.69
CA ASP A 119 12.38 12.09 -8.80
C ASP A 119 11.91 10.85 -9.58
N ARG A 120 12.30 9.69 -9.13
CA ARG A 120 11.81 8.43 -9.68
C ARG A 120 10.47 8.07 -9.01
N ALA A 121 9.38 8.67 -9.49
CA ALA A 121 8.04 8.31 -9.03
C ALA A 121 7.73 6.85 -9.39
N LEU A 122 7.09 6.15 -8.46
CA LEU A 122 6.72 4.74 -8.60
C LEU A 122 5.21 4.58 -8.62
N ALA A 123 4.71 3.72 -9.50
CA ALA A 123 3.30 3.33 -9.51
C ALA A 123 3.00 2.32 -8.39
N HIS A 124 3.27 2.72 -7.14
CA HIS A 124 3.23 1.88 -5.95
C HIS A 124 2.52 2.58 -4.79
N HIS A 125 1.81 1.81 -3.98
CA HIS A 125 1.04 2.33 -2.86
C HIS A 125 1.90 3.11 -1.84
N SER A 126 3.09 2.61 -1.48
CA SER A 126 4.00 3.33 -0.57
C SER A 126 4.41 4.70 -1.11
N PHE A 127 4.59 4.85 -2.43
CA PHE A 127 4.84 6.16 -3.03
C PHE A 127 3.63 7.09 -2.86
N HIS A 128 2.41 6.59 -3.08
CA HIS A 128 1.20 7.37 -2.86
C HIS A 128 1.10 7.86 -1.41
N VAL A 129 1.27 6.96 -0.44
CA VAL A 129 1.18 7.28 0.99
C VAL A 129 2.26 8.26 1.44
N LEU A 130 3.51 8.03 1.03
CA LEU A 130 4.67 8.77 1.52
C LEU A 130 4.90 10.10 0.77
N ALA A 131 4.63 10.14 -0.55
CA ALA A 131 4.94 11.31 -1.37
C ALA A 131 3.71 12.10 -1.81
N VAL A 132 2.59 11.43 -2.10
CA VAL A 132 1.40 12.10 -2.65
C VAL A 132 0.48 12.60 -1.55
N TYR A 133 0.24 11.84 -0.49
CA TYR A 133 -0.57 12.31 0.65
C TYR A 133 0.11 13.42 1.46
N PRO A 134 -0.67 14.29 2.14
CA PRO A 134 -0.15 15.48 2.81
C PRO A 134 0.63 15.21 4.10
N TRP A 135 0.58 13.99 4.62
CA TRP A 135 1.03 13.64 5.97
C TRP A 135 2.52 13.88 6.22
N VAL A 136 3.37 13.65 5.22
CA VAL A 136 4.82 13.92 5.34
C VAL A 136 5.12 15.38 5.66
N ARG A 137 4.38 16.31 5.07
CA ARG A 137 4.56 17.75 5.34
C ARG A 137 4.16 18.15 6.76
N LEU A 138 3.30 17.35 7.38
CA LEU A 138 2.78 17.60 8.72
C LEU A 138 3.67 16.99 9.82
N LEU A 139 4.62 16.10 9.48
CA LEU A 139 5.47 15.42 10.44
C LEU A 139 6.19 16.37 11.41
N ARG A 140 6.79 17.45 10.92
CA ARG A 140 7.52 18.40 11.75
C ARG A 140 6.62 19.21 12.67
N LYS A 141 5.39 19.46 12.25
CA LYS A 141 4.45 20.32 13.00
C LYS A 141 3.59 19.53 13.98
N HIS A 142 3.20 18.32 13.61
CA HIS A 142 2.21 17.53 14.33
C HIS A 142 2.73 16.17 14.82
N GLY A 143 4.00 15.80 14.51
CA GLY A 143 4.73 14.67 15.09
C GLY A 143 4.02 13.33 14.97
N ALA A 144 3.47 12.85 16.08
CA ALA A 144 3.00 11.47 16.24
C ALA A 144 1.80 11.12 15.34
N VAL A 145 0.84 12.01 15.14
CA VAL A 145 -0.38 11.69 14.35
C VAL A 145 -0.07 11.43 12.88
N PRO A 146 0.64 12.32 12.15
CA PRO A 146 1.05 12.04 10.78
C PRO A 146 1.92 10.79 10.67
N LEU A 147 2.85 10.55 11.60
CA LEU A 147 3.69 9.36 11.59
C LEU A 147 2.87 8.09 11.75
N SER A 148 1.89 8.08 12.66
CA SER A 148 0.99 6.94 12.84
C SER A 148 0.17 6.64 11.59
N ILE A 149 -0.33 7.66 10.89
CA ILE A 149 -1.09 7.47 9.64
C ILE A 149 -0.18 6.92 8.55
N LEU A 150 1.03 7.47 8.37
CA LEU A 150 1.99 6.97 7.40
C LEU A 150 2.37 5.52 7.70
N GLN A 151 2.62 5.18 8.98
CA GLN A 151 2.95 3.83 9.44
C GLN A 151 1.83 2.83 9.11
N ASN A 152 0.59 3.18 9.40
CA ASN A 152 -0.52 2.26 9.23
C ASN A 152 -0.98 2.13 7.77
N CYS A 153 -0.96 3.24 7.01
CA CYS A 153 -1.43 3.26 5.63
C CYS A 153 -0.42 2.69 4.62
N ARG A 154 0.89 2.66 4.91
CA ARG A 154 1.84 1.96 4.02
C ARG A 154 1.66 0.46 4.11
N ILE A 155 1.90 -0.25 3.01
CA ILE A 155 2.07 -1.70 3.10
C ILE A 155 3.43 -1.97 3.73
N ARG A 156 3.44 -2.78 4.79
CA ARG A 156 4.64 -3.27 5.44
C ARG A 156 4.61 -4.78 5.50
N TRP A 157 5.73 -5.39 5.76
CA TRP A 157 5.80 -6.83 5.96
C TRP A 157 6.46 -7.17 7.30
N GLY A 158 6.21 -8.39 7.75
CA GLY A 158 6.81 -8.95 8.95
C GLY A 158 6.73 -10.45 8.99
N GLU A 159 7.32 -11.05 10.02
CA GLU A 159 7.29 -12.49 10.26
C GLU A 159 6.34 -12.83 11.39
N VAL A 160 5.46 -13.79 11.18
CA VAL A 160 4.50 -14.26 12.19
C VAL A 160 5.23 -14.98 13.32
N ARG A 161 5.10 -14.49 14.54
CA ARG A 161 5.70 -15.05 15.75
C ARG A 161 4.72 -15.94 16.52
N GLU A 162 3.48 -15.45 16.70
CA GLU A 162 2.41 -16.21 17.37
C GLU A 162 1.07 -15.99 16.67
N ILE A 163 0.13 -16.92 16.85
CA ILE A 163 -1.19 -16.90 16.21
C ILE A 163 -2.22 -17.21 17.26
N GLY A 164 -3.19 -16.31 17.43
CA GLY A 164 -4.43 -16.52 18.16
C GLY A 164 -5.62 -16.68 17.21
N ASP A 165 -6.82 -16.72 17.77
CA ASP A 165 -8.06 -16.98 17.00
C ASP A 165 -8.37 -15.86 16.00
N GLU A 166 -8.20 -14.59 16.38
CA GLU A 166 -8.50 -13.42 15.54
C GLU A 166 -7.24 -12.58 15.24
N TYR A 167 -6.20 -12.71 16.07
CA TYR A 167 -5.00 -11.89 16.01
C TYR A 167 -3.76 -12.75 15.85
N ALA A 168 -2.75 -12.19 15.20
CA ALA A 168 -1.40 -12.70 15.15
C ALA A 168 -0.41 -11.67 15.69
N GLU A 169 0.66 -12.15 16.34
CA GLU A 169 1.83 -11.34 16.66
C GLU A 169 2.80 -11.43 15.50
N VAL A 170 3.16 -10.26 14.96
CA VAL A 170 4.04 -10.13 13.80
C VAL A 170 5.22 -9.24 14.17
N GLU A 171 6.43 -9.69 13.89
CA GLU A 171 7.63 -8.89 14.02
C GLU A 171 7.86 -8.10 12.73
N SER A 172 7.72 -6.78 12.79
CA SER A 172 7.85 -5.87 11.66
C SER A 172 8.69 -4.64 12.01
N SER A 173 9.08 -3.86 10.98
CA SER A 173 9.88 -2.65 11.14
C SER A 173 8.99 -1.41 11.05
N PRO A 174 8.75 -0.66 12.15
CA PRO A 174 7.94 0.55 12.12
C PRO A 174 8.67 1.72 11.46
N LEU A 175 7.90 2.73 11.00
CA LEU A 175 8.46 4.01 10.60
C LEU A 175 8.90 4.82 11.82
N ALA A 176 10.06 5.47 11.70
CA ALA A 176 10.61 6.39 12.70
C ALA A 176 10.94 7.74 12.05
N PHE A 177 10.67 8.83 12.77
CA PHE A 177 11.00 10.18 12.34
C PHE A 177 11.82 10.90 13.40
N ASP A 178 13.05 11.29 13.07
CA ASP A 178 14.00 11.96 13.98
C ASP A 178 13.87 13.50 13.97
N GLY A 179 12.81 14.04 13.37
CA GLY A 179 12.61 15.48 13.13
C GLY A 179 13.14 15.95 11.77
N ASN A 180 13.91 15.13 11.07
CA ASN A 180 14.58 15.47 9.82
C ASN A 180 14.46 14.42 8.75
N ARG A 181 14.44 13.16 9.14
CA ARG A 181 14.45 12.02 8.24
C ARG A 181 13.40 10.99 8.68
N LEU A 182 12.69 10.47 7.70
CA LEU A 182 11.79 9.34 7.86
C LEU A 182 12.56 8.06 7.48
N THR A 183 12.58 7.09 8.37
CA THR A 183 13.33 5.83 8.19
C THR A 183 12.52 4.66 8.75
N ARG A 184 12.95 3.44 8.44
CA ARG A 184 12.49 2.26 9.19
C ARG A 184 13.26 2.17 10.50
N GLY A 185 12.54 1.91 11.58
CA GLY A 185 13.09 1.65 12.92
C GLY A 185 13.52 0.19 13.10
N PRO A 186 14.00 -0.19 14.30
CA PRO A 186 14.25 -1.58 14.64
C PRO A 186 12.94 -2.39 14.62
N ASN A 187 13.07 -3.70 14.42
CA ASN A 187 11.90 -4.58 14.46
C ASN A 187 11.25 -4.57 15.85
N GLU A 188 9.93 -4.55 15.84
CA GLU A 188 9.06 -4.60 17.02
C GLU A 188 7.93 -5.62 16.78
N ILE A 189 7.39 -6.16 17.87
CA ILE A 189 6.20 -7.02 17.81
C ILE A 189 4.96 -6.13 17.76
N GLU A 190 4.14 -6.35 16.75
CA GLU A 190 2.81 -5.75 16.65
C GLU A 190 1.72 -6.83 16.62
N GLN A 191 0.55 -6.51 17.16
CA GLN A 191 -0.61 -7.35 17.09
C GLN A 191 -1.49 -6.92 15.91
N VAL A 192 -1.80 -7.85 15.00
CA VAL A 192 -2.59 -7.59 13.79
C VAL A 192 -3.76 -8.57 13.71
N ARG A 193 -4.88 -8.10 13.20
CA ARG A 193 -6.02 -8.96 12.89
C ARG A 193 -5.75 -9.79 11.64
N TRP A 194 -6.14 -11.03 11.64
CA TRP A 194 -6.12 -11.88 10.44
C TRP A 194 -7.48 -12.46 10.10
N ASN A 195 -8.42 -12.39 11.06
CA ASN A 195 -9.75 -12.96 10.97
C ASN A 195 -10.73 -12.06 11.72
N VAL A 196 -11.94 -11.89 11.21
CA VAL A 196 -13.06 -11.28 11.91
C VAL A 196 -14.31 -12.13 11.70
N ASP A 197 -14.95 -12.56 12.79
CA ASP A 197 -16.15 -13.41 12.77
C ASP A 197 -16.00 -14.67 11.88
N GLY A 198 -14.81 -15.27 11.85
CA GLY A 198 -14.50 -16.44 11.03
C GLY A 198 -14.23 -16.16 9.56
N ILE A 199 -14.14 -14.89 9.15
CA ILE A 199 -13.86 -14.48 7.77
C ILE A 199 -12.45 -13.85 7.70
N PRO A 200 -11.43 -14.58 7.19
CA PRO A 200 -10.10 -14.04 6.98
C PRO A 200 -9.99 -13.30 5.63
N LEU A 201 -9.09 -12.30 5.55
CA LEU A 201 -8.75 -11.65 4.26
C LEU A 201 -7.96 -12.58 3.34
N ALA A 202 -7.11 -13.43 3.93
CA ALA A 202 -6.24 -14.38 3.25
C ALA A 202 -6.25 -15.73 3.96
N PRO A 203 -5.67 -16.79 3.39
CA PRO A 203 -5.51 -18.05 4.10
C PRO A 203 -4.87 -17.87 5.47
N ALA A 204 -5.32 -18.66 6.46
CA ALA A 204 -4.81 -18.57 7.83
C ALA A 204 -3.27 -18.60 7.86
N PRO A 205 -2.62 -17.66 8.53
CA PRO A 205 -1.17 -17.63 8.62
C PRO A 205 -0.66 -18.80 9.47
N VAL A 206 0.61 -19.14 9.31
CA VAL A 206 1.31 -20.05 10.21
C VAL A 206 2.58 -19.38 10.74
N ARG A 207 3.05 -19.77 11.91
CA ARG A 207 4.29 -19.27 12.50
C ARG A 207 5.45 -19.38 11.52
N GLY A 208 6.22 -18.31 11.38
CA GLY A 208 7.34 -18.20 10.43
C GLY A 208 6.91 -17.77 9.03
N ASN A 209 5.61 -17.57 8.75
CA ASN A 209 5.21 -16.95 7.48
C ASN A 209 5.67 -15.50 7.43
N VAL A 210 6.15 -15.10 6.25
CA VAL A 210 6.29 -13.70 5.89
C VAL A 210 4.93 -13.20 5.40
N VAL A 211 4.45 -12.10 5.96
CA VAL A 211 3.11 -11.58 5.72
C VAL A 211 3.15 -10.09 5.39
N ALA A 212 2.21 -9.66 4.55
CA ALA A 212 1.98 -8.25 4.26
C ALA A 212 0.88 -7.68 5.16
N LEU A 213 1.11 -6.48 5.66
CA LEU A 213 0.27 -5.79 6.63
C LEU A 213 -0.19 -4.44 6.06
N HIS A 214 -1.46 -4.10 6.31
CA HIS A 214 -2.02 -2.79 6.02
C HIS A 214 -2.96 -2.39 7.18
N TRP A 215 -2.73 -1.23 7.77
CA TRP A 215 -3.37 -0.85 9.04
C TRP A 215 -3.12 -1.94 10.08
N ASP A 216 -4.14 -2.35 10.78
CA ASP A 216 -4.07 -3.40 11.80
C ASP A 216 -4.42 -4.81 11.26
N TRP A 217 -4.29 -5.02 9.93
CA TRP A 217 -4.64 -6.27 9.27
C TRP A 217 -3.48 -6.99 8.61
N LEU A 218 -3.49 -8.31 8.71
CA LEU A 218 -2.72 -9.22 7.87
C LEU A 218 -3.48 -9.41 6.55
N CYS A 219 -2.92 -8.90 5.45
CA CYS A 219 -3.57 -8.88 4.15
C CYS A 219 -3.27 -10.11 3.30
N ASP A 220 -2.05 -10.64 3.39
CA ASP A 220 -1.65 -11.85 2.66
C ASP A 220 -0.38 -12.48 3.24
N SER A 221 -0.18 -13.78 2.96
CA SER A 221 1.13 -14.42 3.11
C SER A 221 1.93 -14.23 1.83
N ILE A 222 3.12 -13.68 1.93
CA ILE A 222 3.95 -13.31 0.79
C ILE A 222 5.27 -14.10 0.77
N SER A 223 5.84 -14.24 -0.41
CA SER A 223 7.18 -14.82 -0.57
C SER A 223 8.26 -13.84 -0.13
N VAL A 224 9.45 -14.34 0.18
CA VAL A 224 10.64 -13.53 0.45
C VAL A 224 10.93 -12.57 -0.71
N LYS A 225 10.76 -13.02 -1.96
CA LYS A 225 10.94 -12.17 -3.14
C LYS A 225 9.95 -11.00 -3.19
N GLN A 226 8.69 -11.20 -2.77
CA GLN A 226 7.71 -10.13 -2.68
C GLN A 226 8.03 -9.15 -1.53
N ALA A 227 8.51 -9.66 -0.39
CA ALA A 227 8.99 -8.82 0.70
C ALA A 227 10.18 -7.94 0.28
N GLU A 228 11.16 -8.51 -0.45
CA GLU A 228 12.29 -7.76 -1.01
C GLU A 228 11.84 -6.69 -2.02
N ALA A 229 10.85 -7.00 -2.86
CA ALA A 229 10.29 -6.04 -3.82
C ALA A 229 9.57 -4.89 -3.11
N LEU A 230 8.83 -5.20 -2.05
CA LEU A 230 8.13 -4.22 -1.22
C LEU A 230 9.14 -3.29 -0.50
N ASP A 231 10.21 -3.86 0.06
CA ASP A 231 11.31 -3.09 0.67
C ASP A 231 11.95 -2.13 -0.33
N HIS A 232 12.22 -2.60 -1.53
CA HIS A 232 12.82 -1.77 -2.58
C HIS A 232 11.92 -0.61 -2.98
N ALA A 233 10.63 -0.86 -3.16
CA ALA A 233 9.66 0.19 -3.51
C ALA A 233 9.50 1.21 -2.38
N GLU A 234 9.48 0.77 -1.12
CA GLU A 234 9.41 1.67 0.03
C GLU A 234 10.69 2.49 0.19
N GLU A 235 11.87 1.89 0.05
CA GLU A 235 13.15 2.59 0.10
C GLU A 235 13.23 3.72 -0.93
N ALA A 236 12.85 3.44 -2.16
CA ALA A 236 12.82 4.44 -3.22
C ALA A 236 11.87 5.61 -2.89
N ALA A 237 10.69 5.32 -2.33
CA ALA A 237 9.76 6.35 -1.87
C ALA A 237 10.32 7.18 -0.70
N LEU A 238 10.98 6.53 0.27
CA LEU A 238 11.63 7.20 1.40
C LEU A 238 12.80 8.09 0.96
N GLU A 239 13.56 7.71 -0.07
CA GLU A 239 14.63 8.53 -0.62
C GLU A 239 14.09 9.85 -1.16
N ILE A 240 13.01 9.81 -1.96
CA ILE A 240 12.34 11.01 -2.50
C ILE A 240 11.86 11.90 -1.36
N VAL A 241 11.15 11.33 -0.41
CA VAL A 241 10.63 12.05 0.75
C VAL A 241 11.74 12.73 1.55
N ASN A 242 12.80 12.00 1.85
CA ASN A 242 13.92 12.52 2.63
C ASN A 242 14.72 13.58 1.89
N LEU A 243 14.81 13.52 0.56
CA LEU A 243 15.38 14.59 -0.27
C LEU A 243 14.55 15.86 -0.09
N ARG A 244 13.23 15.80 -0.26
CA ARG A 244 12.32 16.95 -0.17
C ARG A 244 12.23 17.53 1.26
N LEU A 245 12.30 16.68 2.28
CA LEU A 245 12.36 17.14 3.68
C LEU A 245 13.63 17.95 3.96
N ARG A 246 14.77 17.64 3.30
CA ARG A 246 16.02 18.40 3.43
C ARG A 246 16.00 19.74 2.70
N GLU A 247 15.49 19.78 1.47
CA GLU A 247 15.41 20.99 0.64
C GLU A 247 14.56 22.10 1.29
N ARG A 248 13.54 21.74 2.05
CA ARG A 248 12.66 22.69 2.77
C ARG A 248 13.24 23.26 4.06
N ARG A 249 14.49 23.00 4.38
CA ARG A 249 15.21 23.59 5.50
C ARG A 249 15.97 24.88 5.13
N MET A 250 16.20 25.10 3.84
CA MET A 250 16.85 26.29 3.30
C MET A 250 15.80 27.33 2.94
#